data_388179b6d0d5535e1ae1ea133429db47
#
_entry.id   388179b6d0d5535e1ae1ea133429db47
#
_cell.length_a   1.000
_cell.length_b   1.000
_cell.length_c   1.000
_cell.angle_alpha   90.00
_cell.angle_beta   90.00
_cell.angle_gamma   90.00
#
_symmetry.space_group_name_H-M   'P 1'
#
loop_
_entity.id
_entity.type
_entity.pdbx_description
1 polymer ?
#
loop_
_entity_poly.entity_id
_entity_poly.type
_entity_poly.pdbx_seq_one_letter_code
_entity_poly.pdbx_strand_id
1 'polypeptide(L)'
;MQRLTRLLHPRLNDAQTSMTFNRKDCQVKRRKPSLLIAVFAACAALLAVPAQAQNLPDFRTLVKQNQAAVVNISTTQSRPEGAEGFGFDLPENHPFNEFFRRFGQPNMPAPRPAQSLGSGFIISDDGTVLTNAHVVKDADEIVVRLSDQRELQAELVGLDERSDVAVLKIDASGLPTLKLGNSDTLEVGEWVLAIGSPFGLDFTATQGIVSALGRSLPSDSYVPFIQTDVAVNPGNSGGPLLNTQGQVVGINSQIYSRSGGYQGVSFAIPINTAMQVARQIESQGYVSRGWLGVSIQNVTQDLARSFGLDRPRGALVANVLEDSPAAKAGIEPGDIILEFNGQSVSSSSALPPIVGETPVGSRVPVLVLRDGKRKTLKAKIEELKDQDGRAVPARSSQDESMTGLGVQVRDLTDDERETLGIERGGVVIVGMERDGPAARAGIRKGDVIRRVGRSSIDSARQLRKLVDDLPKGKPVSVLVQRGDNPLFVAITIDD
;
A
#
# COMPACT_ATOMS: atom_id res chain seq x y z
N MET A 1 51.72 -24.84 -32.51
CA MET A 1 51.49 -26.15 -33.16
C MET A 1 50.29 -25.94 -34.06
N GLN A 2 50.51 -25.64 -35.37
CA GLN A 2 50.65 -26.64 -36.45
C GLN A 2 49.40 -27.54 -36.48
N ARG A 3 48.69 -27.70 -37.53
CA ARG A 3 48.83 -27.69 -39.00
C ARG A 3 47.44 -28.00 -39.55
N LEU A 4 47.11 -27.61 -40.66
CA LEU A 4 47.20 -27.96 -42.09
C LEU A 4 45.81 -28.39 -42.59
N THR A 5 45.31 -28.28 -43.78
CA THR A 5 45.81 -27.97 -45.11
C THR A 5 44.62 -28.03 -46.07
N ARG A 6 44.53 -27.10 -47.01
CA ARG A 6 44.52 -27.27 -48.50
C ARG A 6 43.63 -28.37 -49.11
N LEU A 7 42.93 -27.95 -50.12
CA LEU A 7 42.95 -28.30 -51.59
C LEU A 7 41.48 -28.37 -52.06
N LEU A 8 41.01 -27.94 -53.21
CA LEU A 8 41.49 -27.92 -54.57
C LEU A 8 40.63 -27.02 -55.46
N HIS A 9 41.30 -26.30 -56.34
CA HIS A 9 40.74 -25.81 -57.62
C HIS A 9 40.79 -26.94 -58.66
N PRO A 10 39.94 -26.90 -59.71
CA PRO A 10 40.48 -27.07 -61.05
C PRO A 10 40.12 -25.96 -62.04
N ARG A 11 41.05 -25.82 -62.98
CA ARG A 11 41.21 -24.83 -64.03
C ARG A 11 40.24 -25.06 -65.22
N LEU A 12 39.85 -23.93 -65.81
CA LEU A 12 39.78 -23.56 -67.25
C LEU A 12 39.92 -24.65 -68.30
N ASN A 13 39.01 -24.62 -69.27
CA ASN A 13 39.43 -24.67 -70.67
C ASN A 13 38.49 -23.93 -71.58
N ASP A 14 39.11 -23.13 -72.47
CA ASP A 14 38.56 -22.36 -73.55
C ASP A 14 37.85 -23.22 -74.61
N ALA A 15 36.70 -22.69 -75.08
CA ALA A 15 36.23 -22.96 -76.45
C ALA A 15 35.54 -21.69 -76.97
N GLN A 16 36.30 -20.99 -77.78
CA GLN A 16 35.74 -19.93 -78.65
C GLN A 16 34.86 -20.57 -79.72
N THR A 17 33.59 -20.28 -79.74
CA THR A 17 32.77 -20.49 -80.91
C THR A 17 32.01 -19.18 -81.19
N SER A 18 32.44 -18.54 -82.27
CA SER A 18 31.83 -17.34 -82.84
C SER A 18 30.47 -17.69 -83.46
N MET A 19 29.41 -17.22 -82.85
CA MET A 19 28.07 -17.14 -83.53
C MET A 19 27.69 -15.68 -83.72
N THR A 20 27.66 -15.29 -84.99
CA THR A 20 27.09 -14.07 -85.47
C THR A 20 25.57 -14.05 -85.24
N PHE A 21 25.09 -13.25 -84.30
CA PHE A 21 23.66 -13.04 -84.07
C PHE A 21 23.16 -11.84 -84.83
N ASN A 22 22.30 -12.14 -85.81
CA ASN A 22 21.56 -11.21 -86.67
C ASN A 22 20.59 -10.34 -85.81
N ARG A 23 20.80 -9.02 -85.77
CA ARG A 23 19.88 -8.06 -85.19
C ARG A 23 18.58 -8.01 -85.98
N LYS A 24 17.59 -8.73 -85.54
CA LYS A 24 16.20 -8.39 -85.88
C LYS A 24 15.52 -7.70 -84.71
N ASP A 25 15.00 -6.54 -85.01
CA ASP A 25 14.27 -5.62 -84.16
C ASP A 25 13.22 -6.32 -83.29
N CYS A 26 13.50 -6.44 -81.98
CA CYS A 26 12.49 -6.75 -81.00
C CYS A 26 11.89 -5.41 -80.47
N GLN A 27 10.84 -4.91 -81.16
CA GLN A 27 10.02 -3.87 -80.58
C GLN A 27 9.29 -4.41 -79.34
N VAL A 28 9.77 -4.06 -78.17
CA VAL A 28 9.04 -4.29 -76.91
C VAL A 28 7.82 -3.35 -76.92
N LYS A 29 6.66 -3.93 -77.20
CA LYS A 29 5.36 -3.24 -77.00
C LYS A 29 5.26 -2.93 -75.51
N ARG A 30 5.43 -1.65 -75.10
CA ARG A 30 5.09 -1.15 -73.75
C ARG A 30 3.60 -1.46 -73.51
N ARG A 31 3.34 -2.57 -72.81
CA ARG A 31 2.01 -2.82 -72.26
C ARG A 31 1.76 -1.74 -71.20
N LYS A 32 0.72 -0.94 -71.38
CA LYS A 32 0.21 -0.01 -70.36
C LYS A 32 -0.04 -0.83 -69.10
N PRO A 33 0.44 -0.39 -67.88
CA PRO A 33 0.13 -1.12 -66.67
C PRO A 33 -1.38 -1.28 -66.59
N SER A 34 -1.84 -2.52 -66.43
CA SER A 34 -3.26 -2.81 -66.35
C SER A 34 -3.85 -2.05 -65.14
N LEU A 35 -5.02 -1.47 -65.35
CA LEU A 35 -5.76 -0.71 -64.37
C LEU A 35 -5.83 -1.44 -63.00
N LEU A 36 -5.82 -2.77 -62.99
CA LEU A 36 -5.78 -3.63 -61.84
C LEU A 36 -4.50 -3.45 -60.95
N ILE A 37 -3.33 -3.26 -61.58
CA ILE A 37 -2.08 -3.02 -60.85
C ILE A 37 -2.10 -1.63 -60.19
N ALA A 38 -2.64 -0.64 -60.88
CA ALA A 38 -2.78 0.71 -60.32
C ALA A 38 -3.80 0.77 -59.16
N VAL A 39 -4.90 0.01 -59.27
CA VAL A 39 -5.88 -0.11 -58.18
C VAL A 39 -5.32 -0.87 -56.99
N PHE A 40 -4.55 -1.94 -57.21
CA PHE A 40 -3.91 -2.69 -56.14
C PHE A 40 -2.83 -1.86 -55.42
N ALA A 41 -2.04 -1.07 -56.14
CA ALA A 41 -1.08 -0.13 -55.59
C ALA A 41 -1.75 1.00 -54.79
N ALA A 42 -2.88 1.52 -55.27
CA ALA A 42 -3.65 2.54 -54.58
C ALA A 42 -4.31 1.98 -53.31
N CYS A 43 -4.86 0.75 -53.33
CA CYS A 43 -5.40 0.10 -52.17
C CYS A 43 -4.31 -0.25 -51.16
N ALA A 44 -3.12 -0.68 -51.59
CA ALA A 44 -1.97 -0.95 -50.70
C ALA A 44 -1.44 0.35 -50.04
N ALA A 45 -1.47 1.47 -50.76
CA ALA A 45 -1.09 2.78 -50.21
C ALA A 45 -2.13 3.32 -49.21
N LEU A 46 -3.43 3.01 -49.40
CA LEU A 46 -4.49 3.36 -48.44
C LEU A 46 -4.49 2.50 -47.19
N LEU A 47 -3.91 1.30 -47.27
CA LEU A 47 -3.73 0.38 -46.10
C LEU A 47 -2.44 0.62 -45.35
N ALA A 48 -1.52 1.43 -45.84
CA ALA A 48 -0.34 1.88 -45.12
C ALA A 48 -0.72 2.99 -44.09
N VAL A 49 -1.56 2.62 -43.11
CA VAL A 49 -1.72 3.41 -41.91
C VAL A 49 -0.33 3.43 -41.28
N PRO A 50 0.32 4.59 -41.08
CA PRO A 50 1.58 4.61 -40.34
C PRO A 50 1.30 3.98 -38.98
N ALA A 51 1.93 2.85 -38.70
CA ALA A 51 1.99 2.33 -37.33
C ALA A 51 2.60 3.44 -36.48
N GLN A 52 1.77 4.19 -35.75
CA GLN A 52 2.27 5.11 -34.75
C GLN A 52 2.92 4.22 -33.71
N ALA A 53 4.24 4.07 -33.79
CA ALA A 53 5.01 3.56 -32.68
C ALA A 53 4.62 4.46 -31.49
N GLN A 54 4.04 3.88 -30.44
CA GLN A 54 3.78 4.62 -29.22
C GLN A 54 5.13 5.14 -28.75
N ASN A 55 5.33 6.45 -28.89
CA ASN A 55 6.55 7.08 -28.43
C ASN A 55 6.63 6.86 -26.91
N LEU A 56 7.70 6.22 -26.45
CA LEU A 56 8.02 6.18 -25.04
C LEU A 56 8.05 7.60 -24.48
N PRO A 57 7.61 7.83 -23.24
CA PRO A 57 7.63 9.16 -22.63
C PRO A 57 9.04 9.78 -22.68
N ASP A 58 9.15 11.04 -23.04
CA ASP A 58 10.45 11.76 -22.99
C ASP A 58 10.72 12.23 -21.55
N PHE A 59 11.21 11.33 -20.73
CA PHE A 59 11.57 11.63 -19.34
C PHE A 59 12.63 12.71 -19.20
N ARG A 60 13.50 12.93 -20.19
CA ARG A 60 14.51 14.00 -20.15
C ARG A 60 13.86 15.38 -20.12
N THR A 61 12.84 15.58 -20.94
CA THR A 61 12.08 16.83 -20.98
C THR A 61 11.29 17.00 -19.68
N LEU A 62 10.65 15.93 -19.17
CA LEU A 62 9.92 15.97 -17.92
C LEU A 62 10.82 16.35 -16.73
N VAL A 63 12.03 15.75 -16.61
CA VAL A 63 12.99 16.10 -15.57
C VAL A 63 13.39 17.55 -15.65
N LYS A 64 13.78 18.04 -16.84
CA LYS A 64 14.21 19.44 -17.04
C LYS A 64 13.15 20.47 -16.66
N GLN A 65 11.89 20.16 -16.89
CA GLN A 65 10.77 21.06 -16.59
C GLN A 65 10.40 21.09 -15.11
N ASN A 66 10.63 20.01 -14.39
CA ASN A 66 10.08 19.83 -13.04
C ASN A 66 11.15 19.84 -11.94
N GLN A 67 12.42 19.49 -12.22
CA GLN A 67 13.46 19.37 -11.20
C GLN A 67 13.70 20.66 -10.42
N ALA A 68 13.45 21.84 -11.02
CA ALA A 68 13.67 23.12 -10.37
C ALA A 68 12.78 23.35 -9.14
N ALA A 69 11.62 22.69 -9.09
CA ALA A 69 10.68 22.78 -7.98
C ALA A 69 10.84 21.65 -6.95
N VAL A 70 11.77 20.70 -7.18
CA VAL A 70 12.10 19.66 -6.21
C VAL A 70 13.21 20.18 -5.31
N VAL A 71 13.10 19.91 -4.01
CA VAL A 71 14.04 20.40 -2.99
C VAL A 71 14.63 19.24 -2.20
N ASN A 72 15.85 19.48 -1.69
CA ASN A 72 16.44 18.62 -0.67
C ASN A 72 16.06 19.16 0.71
N ILE A 73 15.75 18.27 1.64
CA ILE A 73 15.42 18.60 3.02
C ILE A 73 16.45 17.94 3.92
N SER A 74 17.12 18.73 4.73
CA SER A 74 18.02 18.27 5.79
C SER A 74 17.50 18.76 7.14
N THR A 75 17.58 17.90 8.15
CA THR A 75 17.14 18.22 9.51
C THR A 75 18.22 17.94 10.51
N THR A 76 18.26 18.72 11.57
CA THR A 76 19.14 18.48 12.73
C THR A 76 18.28 18.23 13.96
N GLN A 77 18.71 17.27 14.80
CA GLN A 77 18.10 16.98 16.09
C GLN A 77 19.16 17.13 17.18
N SER A 78 18.89 17.97 18.17
CA SER A 78 19.72 18.10 19.38
C SER A 78 19.44 16.91 20.28
N ARG A 79 20.47 16.15 20.63
CA ARG A 79 20.33 15.05 21.59
C ARG A 79 20.33 15.59 23.02
N PRO A 80 19.45 15.08 23.93
CA PRO A 80 19.61 15.31 25.35
C PRO A 80 20.98 14.75 25.80
N GLU A 81 21.75 15.51 26.57
CA GLU A 81 22.99 15.07 27.18
C GLU A 81 22.69 13.85 28.08
N GLY A 82 23.22 12.67 27.72
CA GLY A 82 23.10 11.43 28.51
C GLY A 82 22.69 10.16 27.79
N ALA A 83 22.34 10.22 26.51
CA ALA A 83 22.01 9.01 25.75
C ALA A 83 23.26 8.44 25.04
N GLU A 84 23.95 7.52 25.69
CA GLU A 84 24.94 6.64 25.05
C GLU A 84 24.19 5.62 24.19
N GLY A 85 24.36 5.71 22.89
CA GLY A 85 23.86 4.70 21.96
C GLY A 85 23.44 5.29 20.62
N PHE A 86 24.07 4.84 19.55
CA PHE A 86 23.67 5.09 18.17
C PHE A 86 22.28 4.51 17.92
N GLY A 87 21.26 5.33 17.69
CA GLY A 87 19.96 4.84 17.29
C GLY A 87 19.08 6.00 16.85
N PHE A 88 18.76 6.06 15.57
CA PHE A 88 17.47 6.60 15.19
C PHE A 88 16.41 5.72 15.87
N ASP A 89 15.56 6.30 16.71
CA ASP A 89 14.38 5.62 17.29
C ASP A 89 13.29 5.43 16.22
N LEU A 90 13.68 4.86 15.10
CA LEU A 90 12.74 4.21 14.22
C LEU A 90 12.38 2.86 14.87
N PRO A 91 11.13 2.42 14.83
CA PRO A 91 10.74 1.09 15.29
C PRO A 91 11.76 0.06 14.81
N GLU A 92 12.15 -0.90 15.65
CA GLU A 92 13.21 -1.88 15.33
C GLU A 92 13.00 -2.56 13.96
N ASN A 93 11.78 -2.60 13.46
CA ASN A 93 11.37 -3.17 12.17
C ASN A 93 11.32 -2.15 11.02
N HIS A 94 11.75 -0.89 11.21
CA HIS A 94 11.69 0.08 10.12
C HIS A 94 12.80 -0.22 9.10
N PRO A 95 12.49 -0.29 7.78
CA PRO A 95 13.45 -0.66 6.73
C PRO A 95 14.71 0.21 6.69
N PHE A 96 14.63 1.46 7.15
CA PHE A 96 15.76 2.39 7.20
C PHE A 96 16.73 2.17 8.37
N ASN A 97 16.31 1.51 9.45
CA ASN A 97 17.17 1.28 10.62
C ASN A 97 18.40 0.43 10.28
N GLU A 98 18.21 -0.57 9.42
CA GLU A 98 19.30 -1.46 9.00
C GLU A 98 20.24 -0.77 8.00
N PHE A 99 19.73 0.14 7.17
CA PHE A 99 20.53 0.96 6.25
C PHE A 99 21.48 1.89 7.01
N PHE A 100 20.98 2.68 7.97
CA PHE A 100 21.80 3.59 8.76
C PHE A 100 22.80 2.87 9.65
N ARG A 101 22.46 1.67 10.18
CA ARG A 101 23.39 0.85 10.94
C ARG A 101 24.53 0.28 10.08
N ARG A 102 24.31 0.04 8.80
CA ARG A 102 25.29 -0.59 7.90
C ARG A 102 26.17 0.38 7.13
N PHE A 103 25.68 1.59 6.87
CA PHE A 103 26.39 2.65 6.11
C PHE A 103 26.79 3.85 6.95
N GLY A 104 26.41 3.90 8.23
CA GLY A 104 26.96 4.84 9.19
C GLY A 104 28.45 4.49 9.43
N GLN A 105 29.34 5.42 9.16
CA GLN A 105 30.79 5.17 9.25
C GLN A 105 31.24 4.82 10.68
N PRO A 106 32.06 3.76 10.90
CA PRO A 106 32.42 3.27 12.22
C PRO A 106 33.45 4.11 12.99
N ASN A 107 33.96 5.21 12.46
CA ASN A 107 35.06 5.96 13.08
C ASN A 107 34.91 7.46 12.90
N MET A 108 34.14 8.14 13.77
CA MET A 108 34.33 9.58 14.01
C MET A 108 34.21 9.91 15.50
N PRO A 109 35.21 10.58 16.11
CA PRO A 109 35.13 11.08 17.47
C PRO A 109 34.44 12.46 17.44
N ALA A 110 33.23 12.50 17.86
CA ALA A 110 32.41 13.58 18.45
C ALA A 110 30.92 13.35 18.13
N PRO A 111 29.99 13.63 19.03
CA PRO A 111 28.58 13.52 18.77
C PRO A 111 28.18 14.58 17.73
N ARG A 112 28.01 14.18 16.46
CA ARG A 112 27.35 15.01 15.48
C ARG A 112 25.85 14.93 15.70
N PRO A 113 25.11 16.04 15.60
CA PRO A 113 23.64 15.98 15.60
C PRO A 113 23.16 14.99 14.54
N ALA A 114 22.14 14.22 14.88
CA ALA A 114 21.53 13.29 13.94
C ALA A 114 20.96 14.12 12.77
N GLN A 115 21.35 13.78 11.54
CA GLN A 115 20.85 14.43 10.33
C GLN A 115 19.95 13.45 9.59
N SER A 116 18.71 13.83 9.36
CA SER A 116 17.82 13.17 8.41
C SER A 116 17.95 13.85 7.05
N LEU A 117 17.89 13.08 5.98
CA LEU A 117 17.93 13.57 4.61
C LEU A 117 16.71 13.06 3.86
N GLY A 118 15.98 13.97 3.24
CA GLY A 118 14.82 13.68 2.42
C GLY A 118 14.68 14.64 1.26
N SER A 119 13.60 14.50 0.54
CA SER A 119 13.19 15.38 -0.54
C SER A 119 11.87 16.05 -0.21
N GLY A 120 11.58 17.10 -0.94
CA GLY A 120 10.28 17.76 -0.97
C GLY A 120 10.01 18.39 -2.32
N PHE A 121 8.88 19.03 -2.47
CA PHE A 121 8.59 19.81 -3.66
C PHE A 121 7.70 21.01 -3.34
N ILE A 122 7.91 22.07 -4.09
CA ILE A 122 7.25 23.36 -3.94
C ILE A 122 5.91 23.31 -4.68
N ILE A 123 4.83 23.65 -3.98
CA ILE A 123 3.46 23.65 -4.53
C ILE A 123 2.88 25.05 -4.72
N SER A 124 3.49 26.07 -4.11
CA SER A 124 3.10 27.49 -4.27
C SER A 124 4.34 28.38 -4.43
N ASP A 125 4.20 29.44 -5.18
CA ASP A 125 5.28 30.39 -5.50
C ASP A 125 5.72 31.25 -4.29
N ASP A 126 4.96 31.23 -3.22
CA ASP A 126 5.22 31.88 -1.95
C ASP A 126 5.95 30.98 -0.93
N GLY A 127 6.31 29.73 -1.31
CA GLY A 127 7.19 28.86 -0.55
C GLY A 127 6.52 27.77 0.27
N THR A 128 5.33 27.31 -0.07
CA THR A 128 4.77 26.10 0.54
C THR A 128 5.42 24.86 -0.07
N VAL A 129 5.94 23.98 0.79
CA VAL A 129 6.64 22.74 0.41
C VAL A 129 5.93 21.54 1.03
N LEU A 130 5.71 20.48 0.25
CA LEU A 130 5.25 19.19 0.73
C LEU A 130 6.42 18.21 0.86
N THR A 131 6.36 17.39 1.92
CA THR A 131 7.30 16.29 2.17
C THR A 131 6.64 15.22 3.04
N ASN A 132 7.40 14.20 3.44
CA ASN A 132 6.92 13.21 4.41
C ASN A 132 7.09 13.68 5.86
N ALA A 133 6.18 13.24 6.73
CA ALA A 133 6.24 13.53 8.16
C ALA A 133 7.51 12.94 8.80
N HIS A 134 7.88 11.70 8.45
CA HIS A 134 9.07 11.04 8.99
C HIS A 134 10.40 11.75 8.63
N VAL A 135 10.43 12.58 7.58
CA VAL A 135 11.61 13.37 7.20
C VAL A 135 11.87 14.50 8.19
N VAL A 136 10.79 15.12 8.73
CA VAL A 136 10.87 16.34 9.53
C VAL A 136 10.40 16.16 10.97
N LYS A 137 9.92 14.97 11.33
CA LYS A 137 9.48 14.67 12.69
C LYS A 137 10.64 14.84 13.69
N ASP A 138 10.33 15.47 14.82
CA ASP A 138 11.27 15.71 15.93
C ASP A 138 12.53 16.52 15.52
N ALA A 139 12.47 17.27 14.41
CA ALA A 139 13.54 18.15 13.96
C ALA A 139 13.54 19.46 14.76
N ASP A 140 14.71 19.86 15.27
CA ASP A 140 14.90 21.19 15.89
C ASP A 140 15.10 22.27 14.83
N GLU A 141 15.73 21.89 13.71
CA GLU A 141 15.99 22.78 12.58
C GLU A 141 15.74 22.03 11.26
N ILE A 142 15.07 22.71 10.34
CA ILE A 142 14.74 22.19 9.00
C ILE A 142 15.36 23.15 7.98
N VAL A 143 16.23 22.64 7.13
CA VAL A 143 16.84 23.40 6.04
C VAL A 143 16.41 22.83 4.71
N VAL A 144 15.84 23.68 3.87
CA VAL A 144 15.43 23.36 2.50
C VAL A 144 16.47 23.93 1.53
N ARG A 145 17.11 23.04 0.76
CA ARG A 145 18.04 23.42 -0.29
C ARG A 145 17.37 23.35 -1.65
N LEU A 146 17.34 24.48 -2.34
CA LEU A 146 16.75 24.63 -3.66
C LEU A 146 17.67 24.07 -4.76
N SER A 147 17.15 23.94 -5.98
CA SER A 147 17.90 23.49 -7.15
C SER A 147 19.06 24.43 -7.55
N ASP A 148 18.97 25.70 -7.20
CA ASP A 148 20.00 26.71 -7.42
C ASP A 148 21.06 26.81 -6.26
N GLN A 149 21.05 25.83 -5.35
CA GLN A 149 21.92 25.66 -4.18
C GLN A 149 21.66 26.66 -3.05
N ARG A 150 20.65 27.54 -3.12
CA ARG A 150 20.23 28.34 -1.96
C ARG A 150 19.71 27.44 -0.86
N GLU A 151 20.16 27.69 0.36
CA GLU A 151 19.67 27.02 1.57
C GLU A 151 18.77 28.00 2.32
N LEU A 152 17.57 27.58 2.62
CA LEU A 152 16.57 28.38 3.31
C LEU A 152 16.09 27.62 4.55
N GLN A 153 15.99 28.31 5.67
CA GLN A 153 15.36 27.76 6.85
C GLN A 153 13.87 27.61 6.59
N ALA A 154 13.31 26.46 6.96
CA ALA A 154 11.90 26.19 6.79
C ALA A 154 11.20 26.12 8.13
N GLU A 155 10.01 26.69 8.20
CA GLU A 155 9.07 26.54 9.32
C GLU A 155 8.18 25.31 9.08
N LEU A 156 8.01 24.47 10.10
CA LEU A 156 7.05 23.37 10.08
C LEU A 156 5.64 23.94 10.34
N VAL A 157 4.82 24.03 9.29
CA VAL A 157 3.41 24.44 9.43
C VAL A 157 2.63 23.36 10.18
N GLY A 158 2.93 22.09 9.92
CA GLY A 158 2.41 20.95 10.65
C GLY A 158 2.70 19.64 9.93
N LEU A 159 2.46 18.55 10.62
CA LEU A 159 2.63 17.19 10.10
C LEU A 159 1.52 16.25 10.58
N ASP A 160 1.32 15.20 9.84
CA ASP A 160 0.42 14.11 10.19
C ASP A 160 1.14 12.76 10.01
N GLU A 161 1.43 12.12 11.14
CA GLU A 161 2.16 10.85 11.16
C GLU A 161 1.39 9.70 10.53
N ARG A 162 0.05 9.71 10.64
CA ARG A 162 -0.80 8.61 10.14
C ARG A 162 -0.88 8.56 8.62
N SER A 163 -0.71 9.69 7.94
CA SER A 163 -0.62 9.76 6.48
C SER A 163 0.79 9.98 5.98
N ASP A 164 1.75 10.18 6.88
CA ASP A 164 3.14 10.48 6.58
C ASP A 164 3.32 11.73 5.69
N VAL A 165 2.54 12.78 5.95
CA VAL A 165 2.57 14.05 5.21
C VAL A 165 2.97 15.19 6.12
N ALA A 166 3.86 16.06 5.65
CA ALA A 166 4.24 17.32 6.32
C ALA A 166 4.16 18.49 5.34
N VAL A 167 3.80 19.66 5.90
CA VAL A 167 3.75 20.94 5.20
C VAL A 167 4.79 21.86 5.82
N LEU A 168 5.69 22.37 4.97
CA LEU A 168 6.72 23.33 5.36
C LEU A 168 6.47 24.68 4.67
N LYS A 169 6.98 25.74 5.27
CA LYS A 169 7.00 27.09 4.73
C LYS A 169 8.42 27.61 4.69
N ILE A 170 8.87 28.10 3.53
CA ILE A 170 10.13 28.82 3.36
C ILE A 170 9.84 30.28 3.02
N ASP A 171 10.65 31.18 3.54
CA ASP A 171 10.53 32.62 3.27
C ASP A 171 11.21 32.97 1.94
N ALA A 172 10.50 32.75 0.85
CA ALA A 172 10.94 33.08 -0.50
C ALA A 172 9.72 33.28 -1.42
N SER A 173 9.91 33.98 -2.52
CA SER A 173 8.86 34.25 -3.49
C SER A 173 9.35 34.08 -4.92
N GLY A 174 8.41 33.93 -5.86
CA GLY A 174 8.73 33.69 -7.28
C GLY A 174 9.38 32.34 -7.51
N LEU A 175 9.08 31.35 -6.67
CA LEU A 175 9.66 30.02 -6.73
C LEU A 175 9.02 29.19 -7.87
N PRO A 176 9.80 28.30 -8.50
CA PRO A 176 9.22 27.30 -9.40
C PRO A 176 8.30 26.34 -8.62
N THR A 177 7.15 26.02 -9.20
CA THR A 177 6.16 25.15 -8.56
C THR A 177 5.84 23.94 -9.43
N LEU A 178 5.48 22.80 -8.81
CA LEU A 178 4.93 21.64 -9.52
C LEU A 178 3.43 21.78 -9.71
N LYS A 179 2.95 21.32 -10.85
CA LYS A 179 1.52 21.18 -11.09
C LYS A 179 0.99 19.92 -10.41
N LEU A 180 -0.09 20.05 -9.67
CA LEU A 180 -0.76 18.92 -9.05
C LEU A 180 -1.65 18.22 -10.09
N GLY A 181 -1.59 16.89 -10.12
CA GLY A 181 -2.45 16.04 -10.93
C GLY A 181 -3.65 15.53 -10.13
N ASN A 182 -4.24 14.45 -10.62
CA ASN A 182 -5.34 13.75 -9.95
C ASN A 182 -4.99 12.27 -9.80
N SER A 183 -4.70 11.84 -8.57
CA SER A 183 -4.35 10.45 -8.28
C SER A 183 -5.49 9.45 -8.45
N ASP A 184 -6.76 9.92 -8.45
CA ASP A 184 -7.93 9.04 -8.59
C ASP A 184 -8.14 8.57 -10.03
N THR A 185 -7.47 9.23 -11.00
CA THR A 185 -7.54 8.86 -12.42
C THR A 185 -6.41 7.95 -12.86
N LEU A 186 -5.47 7.61 -11.97
CA LEU A 186 -4.37 6.71 -12.30
C LEU A 186 -4.87 5.30 -12.61
N GLU A 187 -4.22 4.68 -13.58
CA GLU A 187 -4.45 3.28 -13.95
C GLU A 187 -3.17 2.45 -13.77
N VAL A 188 -3.33 1.17 -13.44
CA VAL A 188 -2.21 0.22 -13.38
C VAL A 188 -1.60 0.08 -14.77
N GLY A 189 -0.27 0.21 -14.84
CA GLY A 189 0.47 0.19 -16.10
C GLY A 189 0.88 1.58 -16.61
N GLU A 190 0.35 2.67 -16.04
CA GLU A 190 0.78 4.01 -16.42
C GLU A 190 2.22 4.29 -16.02
N TRP A 191 2.96 4.99 -16.90
CA TRP A 191 4.31 5.44 -16.63
C TRP A 191 4.33 6.55 -15.58
N VAL A 192 5.27 6.42 -14.64
CA VAL A 192 5.51 7.41 -13.59
C VAL A 192 7.00 7.67 -13.41
N LEU A 193 7.32 8.88 -12.94
CA LEU A 193 8.67 9.38 -12.73
C LEU A 193 8.80 9.91 -11.31
N ALA A 194 9.76 9.40 -10.53
CA ALA A 194 10.14 10.00 -9.26
C ALA A 194 11.36 10.91 -9.45
N ILE A 195 11.35 12.06 -8.79
CA ILE A 195 12.50 12.95 -8.68
C ILE A 195 12.77 13.16 -7.18
N GLY A 196 14.04 13.04 -6.78
CA GLY A 196 14.46 13.26 -5.41
C GLY A 196 15.94 13.60 -5.32
N SER A 197 16.43 13.80 -4.10
CA SER A 197 17.83 14.11 -3.80
C SER A 197 18.42 13.06 -2.85
N PRO A 198 18.61 11.79 -3.32
CA PRO A 198 19.10 10.72 -2.47
C PRO A 198 20.53 11.02 -1.99
N PHE A 199 20.80 10.67 -0.73
CA PHE A 199 22.12 10.80 -0.10
C PHE A 199 22.70 12.24 -0.07
N GLY A 200 21.85 13.28 -0.22
CA GLY A 200 22.29 14.66 -0.33
C GLY A 200 23.06 14.98 -1.61
N LEU A 201 23.03 14.10 -2.60
CA LEU A 201 23.57 14.30 -3.93
C LEU A 201 22.64 15.18 -4.78
N ASP A 202 23.11 15.61 -5.96
CA ASP A 202 22.26 16.27 -6.94
C ASP A 202 21.06 15.41 -7.33
N PHE A 203 20.02 16.06 -7.89
CA PHE A 203 18.75 15.43 -8.20
C PHE A 203 18.89 14.12 -8.96
N THR A 204 18.21 13.10 -8.48
CA THR A 204 18.12 11.78 -9.12
C THR A 204 16.71 11.57 -9.62
N ALA A 205 16.60 11.15 -10.87
CA ALA A 205 15.33 10.79 -11.49
C ALA A 205 15.29 9.28 -11.73
N THR A 206 14.20 8.64 -11.30
CA THR A 206 13.94 7.21 -11.54
C THR A 206 12.56 7.03 -12.11
N GLN A 207 12.37 6.07 -13.00
CA GLN A 207 11.11 5.84 -13.70
C GLN A 207 10.62 4.41 -13.51
N GLY A 208 9.33 4.22 -13.65
CA GLY A 208 8.67 2.93 -13.58
C GLY A 208 7.20 3.04 -13.97
N ILE A 209 6.39 2.11 -13.53
CA ILE A 209 4.95 2.11 -13.76
C ILE A 209 4.16 2.01 -12.46
N VAL A 210 2.90 2.38 -12.50
CA VAL A 210 1.94 2.06 -11.46
C VAL A 210 1.71 0.54 -11.46
N SER A 211 2.13 -0.14 -10.40
CA SER A 211 2.01 -1.60 -10.26
C SER A 211 0.69 -2.02 -9.62
N ALA A 212 0.17 -1.21 -8.69
CA ALA A 212 -1.14 -1.40 -8.05
C ALA A 212 -1.63 -0.10 -7.41
N LEU A 213 -2.93 -0.02 -7.14
CA LEU A 213 -3.57 1.11 -6.46
C LEU A 213 -4.28 0.64 -5.20
N GLY A 214 -4.43 1.55 -4.22
CA GLY A 214 -5.17 1.30 -3.00
C GLY A 214 -4.51 0.25 -2.08
N ARG A 215 -3.17 0.18 -2.06
CA ARG A 215 -2.44 -0.69 -1.13
C ARG A 215 -2.47 -0.11 0.27
N SER A 216 -2.81 -0.93 1.25
CA SER A 216 -2.71 -0.60 2.66
C SER A 216 -1.52 -1.31 3.28
N LEU A 217 -0.76 -0.59 4.07
CA LEU A 217 0.41 -1.11 4.80
C LEU A 217 0.04 -1.26 6.29
N PRO A 218 0.65 -2.22 7.01
CA PRO A 218 0.29 -2.47 8.41
C PRO A 218 0.49 -1.27 9.34
N SER A 219 1.47 -0.40 9.05
CA SER A 219 1.77 0.82 9.80
C SER A 219 0.82 1.98 9.48
N ASP A 220 0.24 2.00 8.24
CA ASP A 220 -0.40 3.20 7.68
C ASP A 220 -1.75 2.85 7.06
N SER A 221 -2.69 2.43 7.90
CA SER A 221 -4.00 1.90 7.46
C SER A 221 -4.90 2.96 6.80
N TYR A 222 -4.59 4.26 6.96
CA TYR A 222 -5.42 5.35 6.43
C TYR A 222 -4.97 5.87 5.06
N VAL A 223 -3.88 5.34 4.50
CA VAL A 223 -3.36 5.75 3.19
C VAL A 223 -3.61 4.66 2.16
N PRO A 224 -4.32 4.93 1.06
CA PRO A 224 -4.50 4.00 -0.06
C PRO A 224 -3.30 4.10 -1.02
N PHE A 225 -2.12 3.62 -0.64
CA PHE A 225 -0.87 3.81 -1.37
C PHE A 225 -0.94 3.42 -2.85
N ILE A 226 -0.25 4.19 -3.67
CA ILE A 226 0.14 3.84 -5.03
C ILE A 226 1.37 2.96 -4.94
N GLN A 227 1.29 1.71 -5.40
CA GLN A 227 2.44 0.83 -5.54
C GLN A 227 3.08 1.02 -6.90
N THR A 228 4.41 1.18 -6.95
CA THR A 228 5.18 1.31 -8.20
C THR A 228 6.42 0.42 -8.18
N ASP A 229 7.06 0.26 -9.33
CA ASP A 229 8.40 -0.31 -9.47
C ASP A 229 9.48 0.77 -9.68
N VAL A 230 9.14 2.02 -9.43
CA VAL A 230 10.12 3.13 -9.42
C VAL A 230 11.16 2.88 -8.34
N ALA A 231 12.44 3.01 -8.69
CA ALA A 231 13.50 2.82 -7.72
C ALA A 231 13.53 3.99 -6.72
N VAL A 232 13.11 3.73 -5.51
CA VAL A 232 13.17 4.66 -4.37
C VAL A 232 14.25 4.20 -3.41
N ASN A 233 15.14 5.11 -3.03
CA ASN A 233 16.20 4.91 -2.05
C ASN A 233 16.15 6.02 -1.00
N PRO A 234 16.84 5.86 0.15
CA PRO A 234 16.94 6.91 1.17
C PRO A 234 17.32 8.26 0.59
N GLY A 235 16.52 9.29 0.89
CA GLY A 235 16.62 10.63 0.33
C GLY A 235 15.59 10.93 -0.78
N ASN A 236 14.98 9.94 -1.43
CA ASN A 236 13.87 10.18 -2.36
C ASN A 236 12.51 10.33 -1.64
N SER A 237 12.41 9.90 -0.36
CA SER A 237 11.20 10.07 0.45
C SER A 237 10.84 11.55 0.56
N GLY A 238 9.55 11.87 0.41
CA GLY A 238 9.02 13.23 0.35
C GLY A 238 9.08 13.88 -1.04
N GLY A 239 9.85 13.33 -1.98
CA GLY A 239 9.91 13.79 -3.36
C GLY A 239 8.65 13.44 -4.17
N PRO A 240 8.39 14.16 -5.28
CA PRO A 240 7.21 13.95 -6.11
C PRO A 240 7.29 12.67 -6.93
N LEU A 241 6.14 12.02 -7.10
CA LEU A 241 5.86 11.04 -8.15
C LEU A 241 5.04 11.74 -9.23
N LEU A 242 5.58 11.83 -10.45
CA LEU A 242 5.01 12.56 -11.57
C LEU A 242 4.40 11.58 -12.60
N ASN A 243 3.30 12.00 -13.24
CA ASN A 243 2.79 11.34 -14.44
C ASN A 243 3.55 11.81 -15.70
N THR A 244 3.19 11.27 -16.86
CA THR A 244 3.82 11.64 -18.15
C THR A 244 3.52 13.06 -18.63
N GLN A 245 2.58 13.76 -17.99
CA GLN A 245 2.26 15.16 -18.21
C GLN A 245 3.07 16.10 -17.28
N GLY A 246 3.93 15.56 -16.41
CA GLY A 246 4.70 16.33 -15.43
C GLY A 246 3.87 16.83 -14.25
N GLN A 247 2.73 16.20 -13.99
CA GLN A 247 1.89 16.54 -12.84
C GLN A 247 2.16 15.58 -11.69
N VAL A 248 2.19 16.10 -10.45
CA VAL A 248 2.37 15.30 -9.24
C VAL A 248 1.14 14.44 -9.02
N VAL A 249 1.31 13.13 -8.98
CA VAL A 249 0.27 12.15 -8.68
C VAL A 249 0.47 11.47 -7.33
N GLY A 250 1.64 11.64 -6.70
CA GLY A 250 1.91 11.11 -5.38
C GLY A 250 3.17 11.69 -4.74
N ILE A 251 3.38 11.36 -3.47
CA ILE A 251 4.60 11.65 -2.70
C ILE A 251 5.29 10.32 -2.45
N ASN A 252 6.54 10.15 -2.89
CA ASN A 252 7.31 8.95 -2.61
C ASN A 252 7.51 8.83 -1.09
N SER A 253 7.17 7.68 -0.48
CA SER A 253 7.22 7.52 0.97
C SER A 253 8.15 6.39 1.36
N GLN A 254 7.82 5.14 1.03
CA GLN A 254 8.54 3.99 1.56
C GLN A 254 8.71 2.86 0.54
N ILE A 255 9.57 1.90 0.87
CA ILE A 255 9.81 0.70 0.06
C ILE A 255 9.45 -0.55 0.84
N TYR A 256 9.05 -1.61 0.15
CA TYR A 256 9.04 -2.95 0.74
C TYR A 256 10.45 -3.54 0.63
N SER A 257 11.12 -3.72 1.76
CA SER A 257 12.50 -4.21 1.78
C SER A 257 12.76 -5.13 2.97
N ARG A 258 13.55 -6.18 2.74
CA ARG A 258 14.09 -7.05 3.79
C ARG A 258 15.53 -6.71 4.17
N SER A 259 16.22 -5.96 3.32
CA SER A 259 17.66 -5.64 3.47
C SER A 259 17.91 -4.13 3.57
N GLY A 260 16.86 -3.30 3.61
CA GLY A 260 16.95 -1.83 3.65
C GLY A 260 17.12 -1.17 2.29
N GLY A 261 17.44 -1.90 1.21
CA GLY A 261 17.56 -1.37 -0.15
C GLY A 261 16.33 -1.68 -1.00
N TYR A 262 16.15 -0.95 -2.10
CA TYR A 262 15.09 -1.16 -3.07
C TYR A 262 15.09 -2.59 -3.64
N GLN A 263 13.92 -3.24 -3.66
CA GLN A 263 13.71 -4.62 -4.11
C GLN A 263 12.56 -4.73 -5.13
N GLY A 264 12.34 -3.72 -5.95
CA GLY A 264 11.30 -3.74 -7.00
C GLY A 264 9.91 -3.31 -6.54
N VAL A 265 9.72 -2.87 -5.29
CA VAL A 265 8.44 -2.41 -4.76
C VAL A 265 8.62 -1.14 -3.96
N SER A 266 7.95 -0.09 -4.37
CA SER A 266 7.88 1.19 -3.67
C SER A 266 6.44 1.67 -3.57
N PHE A 267 6.22 2.57 -2.61
CA PHE A 267 4.90 3.11 -2.27
C PHE A 267 4.96 4.63 -2.27
N ALA A 268 3.92 5.23 -2.85
CA ALA A 268 3.71 6.66 -2.82
C ALA A 268 2.33 6.99 -2.23
N ILE A 269 2.26 8.07 -1.47
CA ILE A 269 1.01 8.62 -0.94
C ILE A 269 0.29 9.32 -2.09
N PRO A 270 -0.99 9.01 -2.39
CA PRO A 270 -1.74 9.67 -3.45
C PRO A 270 -1.80 11.17 -3.22
N ILE A 271 -1.62 11.96 -4.28
CA ILE A 271 -1.58 13.44 -4.15
C ILE A 271 -2.91 14.01 -3.64
N ASN A 272 -4.06 13.41 -4.00
CA ASN A 272 -5.35 13.87 -3.51
C ASN A 272 -5.46 13.70 -1.99
N THR A 273 -5.02 12.57 -1.45
CA THR A 273 -4.94 12.33 0.01
C THR A 273 -3.96 13.31 0.67
N ALA A 274 -2.76 13.49 0.10
CA ALA A 274 -1.76 14.42 0.64
C ALA A 274 -2.28 15.86 0.67
N MET A 275 -2.95 16.32 -0.37
CA MET A 275 -3.53 17.67 -0.44
C MET A 275 -4.73 17.86 0.49
N GLN A 276 -5.52 16.81 0.74
CA GLN A 276 -6.58 16.87 1.74
C GLN A 276 -6.00 17.06 3.15
N VAL A 277 -4.93 16.34 3.47
CA VAL A 277 -4.17 16.45 4.72
C VAL A 277 -3.54 17.85 4.85
N ALA A 278 -2.83 18.31 3.81
CA ALA A 278 -2.15 19.62 3.80
C ALA A 278 -3.13 20.77 4.05
N ARG A 279 -4.28 20.77 3.37
CA ARG A 279 -5.33 21.81 3.58
C ARG A 279 -5.88 21.82 5.01
N GLN A 280 -6.02 20.67 5.65
CA GLN A 280 -6.46 20.59 7.05
C GLN A 280 -5.37 21.12 7.98
N ILE A 281 -4.11 20.77 7.76
CA ILE A 281 -2.96 21.29 8.51
C ILE A 281 -2.93 22.83 8.41
N GLU A 282 -3.00 23.39 7.20
CA GLU A 282 -2.98 24.83 6.97
C GLU A 282 -4.16 25.58 7.60
N SER A 283 -5.35 24.97 7.58
CA SER A 283 -6.58 25.65 8.04
C SER A 283 -6.85 25.53 9.53
N GLN A 284 -6.48 24.42 10.17
CA GLN A 284 -6.85 24.12 11.56
C GLN A 284 -5.69 23.57 12.41
N GLY A 285 -4.51 23.33 11.82
CA GLY A 285 -3.32 22.87 12.54
C GLY A 285 -3.27 21.34 12.81
N TYR A 286 -4.31 20.61 12.51
CA TYR A 286 -4.37 19.14 12.72
C TYR A 286 -5.25 18.46 11.68
N VAL A 287 -5.18 17.12 11.61
CA VAL A 287 -5.97 16.32 10.66
C VAL A 287 -7.10 15.61 11.39
N SER A 288 -8.33 16.01 11.09
CA SER A 288 -9.54 15.34 11.57
C SER A 288 -9.91 14.17 10.67
N ARG A 289 -10.17 13.00 11.26
CA ARG A 289 -10.54 11.79 10.56
C ARG A 289 -11.88 11.24 11.01
N GLY A 290 -12.64 10.75 10.05
CA GLY A 290 -13.84 9.99 10.34
C GLY A 290 -13.54 8.70 11.07
N TRP A 291 -14.41 8.34 12.01
CA TRP A 291 -14.35 7.13 12.79
C TRP A 291 -15.69 6.40 12.80
N LEU A 292 -15.62 5.06 12.65
CA LEU A 292 -16.80 4.20 12.66
C LEU A 292 -16.90 3.34 13.93
N GLY A 293 -15.79 2.96 14.52
CA GLY A 293 -15.73 2.17 15.76
C GLY A 293 -15.99 0.68 15.57
N VAL A 294 -15.32 0.08 14.58
CA VAL A 294 -15.35 -1.36 14.30
C VAL A 294 -13.94 -1.93 14.26
N SER A 295 -13.77 -3.15 14.79
CA SER A 295 -12.61 -3.99 14.47
C SER A 295 -12.96 -4.86 13.28
N ILE A 296 -12.09 -4.87 12.28
CA ILE A 296 -12.35 -5.54 10.99
C ILE A 296 -11.25 -6.52 10.64
N GLN A 297 -11.59 -7.52 9.83
CA GLN A 297 -10.64 -8.46 9.28
C GLN A 297 -10.96 -8.81 7.83
N ASN A 298 -9.97 -9.37 7.11
CA ASN A 298 -10.14 -9.86 5.76
C ASN A 298 -11.07 -11.07 5.71
N VAL A 299 -11.89 -11.12 4.67
CA VAL A 299 -12.72 -12.27 4.36
C VAL A 299 -11.87 -13.29 3.58
N THR A 300 -11.53 -14.42 4.22
CA THR A 300 -10.88 -15.55 3.53
C THR A 300 -11.86 -16.32 2.66
N GLN A 301 -11.39 -17.24 1.80
CA GLN A 301 -12.27 -18.06 0.95
C GLN A 301 -13.24 -18.90 1.79
N ASP A 302 -12.79 -19.42 2.93
CA ASP A 302 -13.64 -20.25 3.81
C ASP A 302 -14.65 -19.40 4.57
N LEU A 303 -14.25 -18.20 5.04
CA LEU A 303 -15.17 -17.23 5.62
C LEU A 303 -16.21 -16.77 4.58
N ALA A 304 -15.80 -16.49 3.34
CA ALA A 304 -16.74 -16.13 2.27
C ALA A 304 -17.83 -17.20 2.10
N ARG A 305 -17.42 -18.47 2.03
CA ARG A 305 -18.37 -19.61 1.94
C ARG A 305 -19.28 -19.71 3.16
N SER A 306 -18.76 -19.56 4.38
CA SER A 306 -19.52 -19.65 5.62
C SER A 306 -20.53 -18.51 5.80
N PHE A 307 -20.25 -17.33 5.23
CA PHE A 307 -21.16 -16.18 5.25
C PHE A 307 -22.04 -16.06 3.99
N GLY A 308 -21.91 -16.97 3.02
CA GLY A 308 -22.73 -17.00 1.80
C GLY A 308 -22.29 -16.02 0.72
N LEU A 309 -21.00 -15.64 0.70
CA LEU A 309 -20.41 -14.89 -0.40
C LEU A 309 -19.89 -15.81 -1.51
N ASP A 310 -20.02 -15.39 -2.74
CA ASP A 310 -19.49 -16.04 -3.94
C ASP A 310 -17.95 -16.01 -4.02
N ARG A 311 -17.34 -14.96 -3.45
CA ARG A 311 -15.89 -14.75 -3.41
C ARG A 311 -15.49 -13.89 -2.21
N PRO A 312 -14.22 -13.94 -1.77
CA PRO A 312 -13.70 -13.03 -0.75
C PRO A 312 -13.84 -11.58 -1.18
N ARG A 313 -14.54 -10.78 -0.39
CA ARG A 313 -14.67 -9.32 -0.56
C ARG A 313 -15.27 -8.70 0.71
N GLY A 314 -15.09 -7.39 0.85
CA GLY A 314 -15.63 -6.65 1.97
C GLY A 314 -14.73 -6.69 3.21
N ALA A 315 -15.17 -6.01 4.25
CA ALA A 315 -14.57 -5.99 5.58
C ALA A 315 -15.46 -6.74 6.56
N LEU A 316 -14.99 -7.87 7.08
CA LEU A 316 -15.72 -8.62 8.11
C LEU A 316 -15.57 -7.91 9.45
N VAL A 317 -16.68 -7.52 10.06
CA VAL A 317 -16.73 -6.90 11.38
C VAL A 317 -16.49 -7.97 12.44
N ALA A 318 -15.35 -7.93 13.09
CA ALA A 318 -14.98 -8.84 14.19
C ALA A 318 -15.54 -8.34 15.52
N ASN A 319 -15.54 -7.02 15.73
CA ASN A 319 -16.09 -6.38 16.92
C ASN A 319 -16.67 -4.99 16.59
N VAL A 320 -17.59 -4.54 17.41
CA VAL A 320 -18.18 -3.20 17.38
C VAL A 320 -17.96 -2.58 18.75
N LEU A 321 -17.30 -1.42 18.79
CA LEU A 321 -17.07 -0.71 20.05
C LEU A 321 -18.38 -0.12 20.58
N GLU A 322 -18.55 -0.18 21.89
CA GLU A 322 -19.71 0.41 22.55
C GLU A 322 -19.77 1.91 22.29
N ASP A 323 -20.95 2.48 22.28
CA ASP A 323 -21.24 3.89 22.02
C ASP A 323 -20.68 4.44 20.69
N SER A 324 -20.12 3.58 19.83
CA SER A 324 -19.57 3.97 18.55
C SER A 324 -20.65 4.34 17.51
N PRO A 325 -20.29 5.06 16.43
CA PRO A 325 -21.13 5.24 15.26
C PRO A 325 -21.68 3.94 14.67
N ALA A 326 -20.86 2.88 14.67
CA ALA A 326 -21.27 1.55 14.20
C ALA A 326 -22.35 0.93 15.09
N ALA A 327 -22.18 0.97 16.41
CA ALA A 327 -23.17 0.49 17.37
C ALA A 327 -24.50 1.24 17.22
N LYS A 328 -24.44 2.58 17.17
CA LYS A 328 -25.60 3.45 16.97
C LYS A 328 -26.30 3.22 15.62
N ALA A 329 -25.56 2.81 14.58
CA ALA A 329 -26.09 2.46 13.26
C ALA A 329 -26.68 1.05 13.21
N GLY A 330 -26.46 0.22 14.24
CA GLY A 330 -26.89 -1.18 14.30
C GLY A 330 -26.04 -2.10 13.46
N ILE A 331 -24.74 -1.81 13.29
CA ILE A 331 -23.74 -2.75 12.77
C ILE A 331 -23.44 -3.75 13.88
N GLU A 332 -23.28 -5.03 13.52
CA GLU A 332 -23.08 -6.12 14.47
C GLU A 332 -21.84 -6.95 14.10
N PRO A 333 -21.17 -7.58 15.08
CA PRO A 333 -20.12 -8.55 14.78
C PRO A 333 -20.64 -9.68 13.89
N GLY A 334 -19.94 -9.97 12.78
CA GLY A 334 -20.35 -10.89 11.73
C GLY A 334 -20.98 -10.22 10.51
N ASP A 335 -21.22 -8.92 10.53
CA ASP A 335 -21.54 -8.19 9.31
C ASP A 335 -20.32 -8.15 8.40
N ILE A 336 -20.54 -8.23 7.10
CA ILE A 336 -19.50 -7.94 6.12
C ILE A 336 -19.86 -6.62 5.43
N ILE A 337 -19.06 -5.58 5.66
CA ILE A 337 -19.23 -4.27 5.01
C ILE A 337 -18.80 -4.41 3.56
N LEU A 338 -19.73 -4.25 2.62
CA LEU A 338 -19.52 -4.36 1.18
C LEU A 338 -19.37 -3.00 0.49
N GLU A 339 -20.07 -1.98 1.00
CA GLU A 339 -19.99 -0.61 0.50
C GLU A 339 -20.08 0.37 1.69
N PHE A 340 -19.36 1.46 1.60
CA PHE A 340 -19.38 2.56 2.56
C PHE A 340 -19.46 3.88 1.81
N ASN A 341 -20.46 4.69 2.09
CA ASN A 341 -20.71 5.97 1.42
C ASN A 341 -20.72 5.88 -0.12
N GLY A 342 -21.29 4.79 -0.68
CA GLY A 342 -21.34 4.54 -2.12
C GLY A 342 -20.05 4.01 -2.74
N GLN A 343 -18.98 3.89 -1.96
CA GLN A 343 -17.71 3.30 -2.41
C GLN A 343 -17.65 1.81 -2.07
N SER A 344 -17.20 0.99 -3.01
CA SER A 344 -17.08 -0.46 -2.82
C SER A 344 -15.90 -0.80 -1.90
N VAL A 345 -16.14 -1.65 -0.91
CA VAL A 345 -15.13 -2.18 -0.01
C VAL A 345 -14.65 -3.53 -0.53
N SER A 346 -13.49 -3.55 -1.18
CA SER A 346 -12.92 -4.76 -1.79
C SER A 346 -12.28 -5.70 -0.77
N SER A 347 -11.72 -5.17 0.31
CA SER A 347 -11.06 -5.88 1.40
C SER A 347 -11.20 -5.10 2.72
N SER A 348 -10.81 -5.70 3.85
CA SER A 348 -10.81 -4.96 5.13
C SER A 348 -9.90 -3.74 5.09
N SER A 349 -8.77 -3.82 4.40
CA SER A 349 -7.81 -2.71 4.28
C SER A 349 -8.31 -1.54 3.43
N ALA A 350 -9.35 -1.73 2.61
CA ALA A 350 -9.94 -0.65 1.82
C ALA A 350 -10.88 0.25 2.67
N LEU A 351 -11.37 -0.23 3.81
CA LEU A 351 -12.37 0.51 4.59
C LEU A 351 -11.79 1.70 5.38
N PRO A 352 -10.64 1.59 6.09
CA PRO A 352 -10.13 2.69 6.93
C PRO A 352 -9.87 3.99 6.15
N PRO A 353 -9.24 3.99 4.95
CA PRO A 353 -9.08 5.21 4.16
C PRO A 353 -10.42 5.87 3.84
N ILE A 354 -11.40 5.08 3.36
CA ILE A 354 -12.73 5.59 2.97
C ILE A 354 -13.45 6.22 4.19
N VAL A 355 -13.38 5.57 5.34
CA VAL A 355 -13.96 6.10 6.60
C VAL A 355 -13.22 7.35 7.04
N GLY A 356 -11.88 7.33 7.02
CA GLY A 356 -11.03 8.43 7.45
C GLY A 356 -11.23 9.73 6.64
N GLU A 357 -11.43 9.60 5.33
CA GLU A 357 -11.70 10.71 4.42
C GLU A 357 -13.14 11.25 4.51
N THR A 358 -14.04 10.48 5.13
CA THR A 358 -15.45 10.89 5.25
C THR A 358 -15.60 11.99 6.28
N PRO A 359 -16.24 13.15 5.94
CA PRO A 359 -16.36 14.29 6.85
C PRO A 359 -17.05 13.90 8.17
N VAL A 360 -16.47 14.35 9.27
CA VAL A 360 -17.03 14.18 10.62
C VAL A 360 -18.42 14.81 10.71
N GLY A 361 -19.35 14.12 11.37
CA GLY A 361 -20.75 14.54 11.52
C GLY A 361 -21.67 14.13 10.36
N SER A 362 -21.12 13.70 9.22
CA SER A 362 -21.92 13.26 8.07
C SER A 362 -22.67 11.94 8.36
N ARG A 363 -23.83 11.78 7.72
CA ARG A 363 -24.60 10.53 7.76
C ARG A 363 -24.46 9.81 6.43
N VAL A 364 -23.86 8.63 6.44
CA VAL A 364 -23.53 7.88 5.23
C VAL A 364 -24.22 6.52 5.21
N PRO A 365 -24.59 6.00 4.02
CA PRO A 365 -25.09 4.63 3.87
C PRO A 365 -23.93 3.65 4.01
N VAL A 366 -24.17 2.54 4.71
CA VAL A 366 -23.27 1.40 4.86
C VAL A 366 -24.01 0.16 4.42
N LEU A 367 -23.59 -0.45 3.31
CA LEU A 367 -24.16 -1.70 2.82
C LEU A 367 -23.44 -2.87 3.49
N VAL A 368 -24.15 -3.63 4.29
CA VAL A 368 -23.63 -4.84 4.95
C VAL A 368 -24.30 -6.11 4.43
N LEU A 369 -23.58 -7.22 4.47
CA LEU A 369 -24.13 -8.55 4.37
C LEU A 369 -24.27 -9.14 5.77
N ARG A 370 -25.50 -9.43 6.18
CA ARG A 370 -25.87 -10.06 7.46
C ARG A 370 -26.73 -11.26 7.18
N ASP A 371 -26.37 -12.45 7.66
CA ASP A 371 -27.11 -13.70 7.46
C ASP A 371 -27.44 -14.03 5.99
N GLY A 372 -26.51 -13.72 5.09
CA GLY A 372 -26.68 -13.91 3.65
C GLY A 372 -27.59 -12.87 2.96
N LYS A 373 -28.08 -11.86 3.68
CA LYS A 373 -28.95 -10.79 3.15
C LYS A 373 -28.22 -9.44 3.17
N ARG A 374 -28.38 -8.68 2.08
CA ARG A 374 -27.87 -7.30 2.02
C ARG A 374 -28.78 -6.37 2.79
N LYS A 375 -28.20 -5.51 3.63
CA LYS A 375 -28.89 -4.52 4.45
C LYS A 375 -28.14 -3.19 4.38
N THR A 376 -28.86 -2.12 4.11
CA THR A 376 -28.26 -0.76 4.15
C THR A 376 -28.57 -0.14 5.49
N LEU A 377 -27.52 0.21 6.22
CA LEU A 377 -27.55 0.93 7.50
C LEU A 377 -27.13 2.38 7.27
N LYS A 378 -27.45 3.29 8.20
CA LYS A 378 -27.03 4.70 8.15
C LYS A 378 -26.16 4.98 9.37
N ALA A 379 -24.88 5.23 9.16
CA ALA A 379 -23.95 5.61 10.20
C ALA A 379 -23.72 7.13 10.22
N LYS A 380 -23.70 7.74 11.41
CA LYS A 380 -23.26 9.11 11.62
C LYS A 380 -21.79 9.06 12.03
N ILE A 381 -20.90 9.55 11.18
CA ILE A 381 -19.45 9.49 11.40
C ILE A 381 -19.07 10.46 12.53
N GLU A 382 -18.28 9.96 13.49
CA GLU A 382 -17.68 10.74 14.56
C GLU A 382 -16.17 10.94 14.29
N GLU A 383 -15.53 11.80 15.06
CA GLU A 383 -14.10 12.03 14.94
C GLU A 383 -13.30 10.93 15.62
N LEU A 384 -12.22 10.48 14.96
CA LEU A 384 -11.25 9.58 15.55
C LEU A 384 -10.48 10.29 16.66
N LYS A 385 -10.69 9.86 17.90
CA LYS A 385 -9.97 10.37 19.07
C LYS A 385 -8.77 9.48 19.37
N ASP A 386 -7.66 10.08 19.75
CA ASP A 386 -6.51 9.31 20.24
C ASP A 386 -6.86 8.71 21.60
N GLN A 387 -6.64 7.41 21.71
CA GLN A 387 -6.77 6.69 22.99
C GLN A 387 -5.39 6.48 23.59
N ASP A 388 -5.01 7.32 24.56
CA ASP A 388 -4.04 6.95 25.57
C ASP A 388 -4.78 6.18 26.68
N GLY A 389 -4.57 4.88 26.76
CA GLY A 389 -5.18 4.04 27.79
C GLY A 389 -4.55 2.66 27.87
N ARG A 390 -3.66 2.48 28.84
CA ARG A 390 -2.86 1.28 29.17
C ARG A 390 -3.64 0.17 29.86
N ALA A 391 -3.16 -0.94 29.77
CA ALA A 391 -3.09 -2.38 29.77
C ALA A 391 -2.77 -3.07 31.14
N VAL A 392 -3.36 -4.28 31.32
CA VAL A 392 -2.87 -5.61 31.85
C VAL A 392 -2.51 -5.75 33.34
N PRO A 393 -2.65 -6.92 34.09
CA PRO A 393 -2.61 -8.34 33.71
C PRO A 393 -3.49 -9.36 34.54
N ALA A 394 -3.71 -10.52 34.10
CA ALA A 394 -3.40 -11.97 34.21
C ALA A 394 -3.87 -12.85 35.39
N ARG A 395 -4.50 -14.03 35.03
CA ARG A 395 -4.47 -15.45 35.45
C ARG A 395 -5.21 -15.98 36.68
N SER A 396 -6.05 -17.06 36.49
CA SER A 396 -5.83 -18.48 36.81
C SER A 396 -7.07 -19.39 36.66
N SER A 397 -6.93 -20.53 36.18
CA SER A 397 -7.22 -22.00 36.13
C SER A 397 -8.48 -22.51 36.89
N GLN A 398 -9.19 -23.61 36.51
CA GLN A 398 -8.98 -24.87 35.80
C GLN A 398 -10.33 -25.56 35.57
N ASP A 399 -10.63 -26.25 34.47
CA ASP A 399 -11.10 -27.64 34.37
C ASP A 399 -11.17 -28.12 32.92
N GLU A 400 -10.62 -29.29 32.60
CA GLU A 400 -10.18 -29.68 31.28
C GLU A 400 -10.99 -30.85 30.71
N SER A 401 -11.65 -30.67 29.51
CA SER A 401 -12.05 -31.79 28.65
C SER A 401 -12.04 -31.42 27.19
N MET A 402 -11.65 -32.38 26.33
CA MET A 402 -11.52 -32.21 24.88
C MET A 402 -12.87 -32.07 24.19
N THR A 403 -12.93 -31.25 23.13
CA THR A 403 -14.12 -31.06 22.26
C THR A 403 -13.85 -31.65 20.88
N GLY A 404 -14.86 -31.86 20.05
CA GLY A 404 -14.75 -32.29 18.64
C GLY A 404 -13.97 -31.32 17.74
N LEU A 405 -13.63 -30.13 18.24
CA LEU A 405 -12.70 -29.19 17.56
C LEU A 405 -11.23 -29.50 17.84
N GLY A 406 -10.92 -30.50 18.66
CA GLY A 406 -9.55 -30.78 19.10
C GLY A 406 -9.02 -29.75 20.10
N VAL A 407 -9.88 -29.14 20.92
CA VAL A 407 -9.49 -28.19 21.98
C VAL A 407 -10.05 -28.61 23.34
N GLN A 408 -9.24 -28.36 24.37
CA GLN A 408 -9.68 -28.37 25.75
C GLN A 408 -10.08 -26.95 26.13
N VAL A 409 -11.26 -26.80 26.69
CA VAL A 409 -11.79 -25.50 27.07
C VAL A 409 -12.31 -25.51 28.49
N ARG A 410 -12.24 -24.36 29.14
CA ARG A 410 -12.91 -24.07 30.39
C ARG A 410 -13.64 -22.74 30.36
N ASP A 411 -14.52 -22.53 31.30
CA ASP A 411 -15.16 -21.24 31.48
C ASP A 411 -14.13 -20.21 31.96
N LEU A 412 -14.33 -18.94 31.58
CA LEU A 412 -13.54 -17.83 32.06
C LEU A 412 -13.80 -17.58 33.55
N THR A 413 -12.73 -17.25 34.29
CA THR A 413 -12.86 -16.71 35.66
C THR A 413 -13.33 -15.25 35.60
N ASP A 414 -13.80 -14.72 36.72
CA ASP A 414 -14.23 -13.31 36.81
C ASP A 414 -13.07 -12.34 36.53
N ASP A 415 -11.87 -12.63 37.04
CA ASP A 415 -10.66 -11.85 36.79
C ASP A 415 -10.24 -11.85 35.30
N GLU A 416 -10.41 -13.02 34.63
CA GLU A 416 -10.15 -13.11 33.18
C GLU A 416 -11.18 -12.36 32.35
N ARG A 417 -12.44 -12.34 32.79
CA ARG A 417 -13.51 -11.58 32.17
C ARG A 417 -13.21 -10.08 32.25
N GLU A 418 -12.83 -9.60 33.43
CA GLU A 418 -12.48 -8.21 33.66
C GLU A 418 -11.26 -7.80 32.81
N THR A 419 -10.21 -8.65 32.80
CA THR A 419 -8.97 -8.41 32.04
C THR A 419 -9.22 -8.36 30.53
N LEU A 420 -10.09 -9.23 30.00
CA LEU A 420 -10.39 -9.33 28.56
C LEU A 420 -11.58 -8.48 28.12
N GLY A 421 -12.17 -7.68 29.01
CA GLY A 421 -13.35 -6.88 28.72
C GLY A 421 -14.55 -7.71 28.26
N ILE A 422 -14.74 -8.93 28.81
CA ILE A 422 -15.81 -9.85 28.41
C ILE A 422 -16.87 -9.90 29.51
N GLU A 423 -17.94 -9.16 29.38
CA GLU A 423 -19.00 -9.11 30.39
C GLU A 423 -19.71 -10.47 30.60
N ARG A 424 -19.95 -11.21 29.52
CA ARG A 424 -20.68 -12.48 29.55
C ARG A 424 -20.16 -13.49 28.54
N GLY A 425 -20.29 -14.79 28.90
CA GLY A 425 -19.95 -15.91 28.01
C GLY A 425 -18.44 -16.02 27.75
N GLY A 426 -18.11 -16.76 26.69
CA GLY A 426 -16.74 -17.07 26.30
C GLY A 426 -16.15 -18.24 27.09
N VAL A 427 -15.33 -19.03 26.40
CA VAL A 427 -14.58 -20.15 26.96
C VAL A 427 -13.14 -20.08 26.51
N VAL A 428 -12.20 -20.21 27.44
CA VAL A 428 -10.75 -20.13 27.14
C VAL A 428 -10.21 -21.51 26.75
N ILE A 429 -9.34 -21.54 25.75
CA ILE A 429 -8.66 -22.75 25.29
C ILE A 429 -7.43 -22.98 26.16
N VAL A 430 -7.44 -24.08 26.91
CA VAL A 430 -6.34 -24.46 27.83
C VAL A 430 -5.45 -25.57 27.26
N GLY A 431 -5.96 -26.36 26.32
CA GLY A 431 -5.22 -27.41 25.60
C GLY A 431 -5.69 -27.54 24.16
N MET A 432 -4.83 -28.11 23.29
CA MET A 432 -5.16 -28.26 21.89
C MET A 432 -4.39 -29.43 21.26
N GLU A 433 -5.05 -30.17 20.38
CA GLU A 433 -4.42 -31.18 19.51
C GLU A 433 -3.60 -30.50 18.42
N ARG A 434 -2.37 -30.97 18.17
CA ARG A 434 -1.46 -30.35 17.20
C ARG A 434 -2.03 -30.31 15.77
N ASP A 435 -2.74 -31.33 15.37
CA ASP A 435 -3.31 -31.49 14.03
C ASP A 435 -4.84 -31.45 14.01
N GLY A 436 -5.46 -31.02 15.12
CA GLY A 436 -6.91 -30.89 15.26
C GLY A 436 -7.51 -29.77 14.37
N PRO A 437 -8.84 -29.79 14.14
CA PRO A 437 -9.53 -28.78 13.33
C PRO A 437 -9.25 -27.34 13.76
N ALA A 438 -9.22 -27.08 15.06
CA ALA A 438 -8.92 -25.74 15.59
C ALA A 438 -7.46 -25.31 15.32
N ALA A 439 -6.49 -26.22 15.44
CA ALA A 439 -5.07 -25.92 15.14
C ALA A 439 -4.87 -25.59 13.66
N ARG A 440 -5.49 -26.36 12.75
CA ARG A 440 -5.45 -26.08 11.31
C ARG A 440 -6.09 -24.75 10.96
N ALA A 441 -7.11 -24.32 11.70
CA ALA A 441 -7.75 -23.01 11.54
C ALA A 441 -6.96 -21.86 12.16
N GLY A 442 -5.79 -22.11 12.76
CA GLY A 442 -4.92 -21.10 13.36
C GLY A 442 -5.34 -20.60 14.73
N ILE A 443 -6.24 -21.31 15.40
CA ILE A 443 -6.57 -21.10 16.82
C ILE A 443 -5.38 -21.51 17.69
N ARG A 444 -5.22 -20.89 18.85
CA ARG A 444 -4.09 -21.10 19.76
C ARG A 444 -4.56 -21.29 21.20
N LYS A 445 -3.72 -21.94 22.00
CA LYS A 445 -3.92 -21.96 23.45
C LYS A 445 -3.93 -20.54 24.01
N GLY A 446 -4.90 -20.24 24.88
CA GLY A 446 -5.14 -18.91 25.43
C GLY A 446 -6.16 -18.08 24.64
N ASP A 447 -6.58 -18.51 23.43
CA ASP A 447 -7.70 -17.87 22.73
C ASP A 447 -9.01 -18.14 23.48
N VAL A 448 -9.95 -17.19 23.41
CA VAL A 448 -11.30 -17.32 23.99
C VAL A 448 -12.32 -17.49 22.86
N ILE A 449 -13.03 -18.61 22.83
CA ILE A 449 -14.13 -18.82 21.89
C ILE A 449 -15.36 -18.10 22.41
N ARG A 450 -15.87 -17.12 21.65
CA ARG A 450 -17.06 -16.30 22.00
C ARG A 450 -18.31 -16.67 21.22
N ARG A 451 -18.14 -17.16 19.98
CA ARG A 451 -19.26 -17.53 19.09
C ARG A 451 -18.86 -18.65 18.14
N VAL A 452 -19.77 -19.57 17.86
CA VAL A 452 -19.63 -20.62 16.85
C VAL A 452 -20.84 -20.55 15.93
N GLY A 453 -20.62 -20.33 14.64
CA GLY A 453 -21.68 -20.03 13.70
C GLY A 453 -22.49 -18.80 14.16
N ARG A 454 -23.77 -19.02 14.43
CA ARG A 454 -24.71 -17.98 14.92
C ARG A 454 -24.91 -17.99 16.43
N SER A 455 -24.35 -18.96 17.15
CA SER A 455 -24.60 -19.18 18.58
C SER A 455 -23.49 -18.58 19.42
N SER A 456 -23.82 -17.68 20.33
CA SER A 456 -22.91 -17.21 21.40
C SER A 456 -22.60 -18.34 22.34
N ILE A 457 -21.39 -18.39 22.88
CA ILE A 457 -20.90 -19.41 23.80
C ILE A 457 -20.84 -18.83 25.20
N ASP A 458 -21.68 -19.38 26.09
CA ASP A 458 -21.74 -18.93 27.48
C ASP A 458 -20.99 -19.87 28.45
N SER A 459 -20.72 -21.11 28.03
CA SER A 459 -20.00 -22.08 28.84
C SER A 459 -19.33 -23.19 28.03
N ALA A 460 -18.32 -23.84 28.60
CA ALA A 460 -17.62 -24.98 28.02
C ALA A 460 -18.57 -26.16 27.71
N ARG A 461 -19.57 -26.38 28.58
CA ARG A 461 -20.62 -27.42 28.34
C ARG A 461 -21.45 -27.09 27.10
N GLN A 462 -21.85 -25.83 26.93
CA GLN A 462 -22.60 -25.39 25.74
C GLN A 462 -21.79 -25.56 24.46
N LEU A 463 -20.51 -25.17 24.48
CA LEU A 463 -19.62 -25.34 23.33
C LEU A 463 -19.54 -26.81 22.90
N ARG A 464 -19.35 -27.74 23.84
CA ARG A 464 -19.27 -29.18 23.53
C ARG A 464 -20.52 -29.65 22.81
N LYS A 465 -21.70 -29.41 23.39
CA LYS A 465 -22.98 -29.81 22.79
C LYS A 465 -23.17 -29.21 21.40
N LEU A 466 -22.78 -27.94 21.21
CA LEU A 466 -22.92 -27.27 19.93
C LEU A 466 -21.96 -27.84 18.87
N VAL A 467 -20.74 -28.22 19.27
CA VAL A 467 -19.74 -28.79 18.35
C VAL A 467 -20.17 -30.17 17.84
N ASP A 468 -20.82 -30.98 18.65
CA ASP A 468 -21.34 -32.30 18.24
C ASP A 468 -22.43 -32.18 17.15
N ASP A 469 -23.16 -31.06 17.12
CA ASP A 469 -24.25 -30.79 16.15
C ASP A 469 -23.74 -30.05 14.90
N LEU A 470 -22.44 -29.71 14.79
CA LEU A 470 -21.91 -28.98 13.65
C LEU A 470 -21.82 -29.83 12.38
N PRO A 471 -22.10 -29.25 11.20
CA PRO A 471 -22.00 -29.95 9.93
C PRO A 471 -20.54 -30.33 9.64
N LYS A 472 -20.27 -31.60 9.41
CA LYS A 472 -18.96 -32.10 8.99
C LYS A 472 -18.65 -31.74 7.54
N GLY A 473 -17.38 -31.60 7.21
CA GLY A 473 -16.90 -31.26 5.87
C GLY A 473 -17.26 -29.85 5.40
N LYS A 474 -17.92 -29.02 6.23
CA LYS A 474 -18.27 -27.62 5.88
C LYS A 474 -17.59 -26.63 6.82
N PRO A 475 -17.08 -25.52 6.29
CA PRO A 475 -16.50 -24.48 7.14
C PRO A 475 -17.58 -23.80 7.98
N VAL A 476 -17.31 -23.67 9.28
CA VAL A 476 -18.13 -22.93 10.25
C VAL A 476 -17.31 -21.77 10.80
N SER A 477 -17.89 -20.58 10.84
CA SER A 477 -17.24 -19.39 11.38
C SER A 477 -17.21 -19.46 12.91
N VAL A 478 -16.03 -19.20 13.50
CA VAL A 478 -15.83 -19.14 14.95
C VAL A 478 -15.22 -17.79 15.30
N LEU A 479 -15.87 -17.04 16.18
CA LEU A 479 -15.31 -15.82 16.73
C LEU A 479 -14.46 -16.20 17.95
N VAL A 480 -13.17 -15.92 17.84
CA VAL A 480 -12.22 -16.07 18.95
C VAL A 480 -11.69 -14.70 19.35
N GLN A 481 -11.35 -14.53 20.62
CA GLN A 481 -10.63 -13.36 21.11
C GLN A 481 -9.25 -13.80 21.55
N ARG A 482 -8.22 -13.11 21.00
CA ARG A 482 -6.81 -13.33 21.30
C ARG A 482 -6.24 -12.10 21.99
N GLY A 483 -6.09 -12.14 23.31
CA GLY A 483 -5.89 -10.93 24.11
C GLY A 483 -7.04 -9.96 23.84
N ASP A 484 -6.72 -8.71 23.47
CA ASP A 484 -7.72 -7.68 23.17
C ASP A 484 -8.26 -7.73 21.75
N ASN A 485 -7.78 -8.68 20.92
CA ASN A 485 -8.11 -8.71 19.49
C ASN A 485 -9.12 -9.82 19.15
N PRO A 486 -10.39 -9.50 18.89
CA PRO A 486 -11.35 -10.44 18.37
C PRO A 486 -11.10 -10.71 16.87
N LEU A 487 -11.23 -11.98 16.45
CA LEU A 487 -11.08 -12.40 15.07
C LEU A 487 -11.98 -13.58 14.74
N PHE A 488 -12.45 -13.64 13.50
CA PHE A 488 -13.14 -14.81 12.98
C PHE A 488 -12.17 -15.78 12.33
N VAL A 489 -12.34 -17.06 12.62
CA VAL A 489 -11.67 -18.15 11.90
C VAL A 489 -12.73 -19.10 11.33
N ALA A 490 -12.42 -19.73 10.21
CA ALA A 490 -13.26 -20.77 9.66
C ALA A 490 -12.69 -22.14 10.08
N ILE A 491 -13.48 -22.95 10.78
CA ILE A 491 -13.12 -24.30 11.19
C ILE A 491 -13.91 -25.30 10.36
N THR A 492 -13.23 -26.32 9.84
CA THR A 492 -13.86 -27.46 9.19
C THR A 492 -13.59 -28.69 10.06
N ILE A 493 -14.67 -29.34 10.52
CA ILE A 493 -14.59 -30.61 11.25
C ILE A 493 -14.52 -31.71 10.21
N ASP A 494 -13.59 -32.65 10.39
CA ASP A 494 -13.42 -33.79 9.50
C ASP A 494 -14.64 -34.75 9.62
N ASP A 495 -14.91 -35.53 8.55
CA ASP A 495 -15.98 -36.49 8.47
C ASP A 495 -15.81 -37.65 9.45
#